data_7317596b110a41eca44ae2e46fd2d49f
#
_entry.id   7317596b110a41eca44ae2e46fd2d49f
#
_cell.length_a   1.000
_cell.length_b   1.000
_cell.length_c   1.000
_cell.angle_alpha   90.00
_cell.angle_beta   90.00
_cell.angle_gamma   90.00
#
_symmetry.space_group_name_H-M   'P 1'
#
loop_
_entity.id
_entity.type
_entity.pdbx_description
1 polymer ?
#
loop_
_entity_poly.entity_id
_entity_poly.type
_entity_poly.pdbx_seq_one_letter_code
_entity_poly.pdbx_strand_id
1 'polypeptide(L)'
;YLDPPYPALNETSFFQHYTIDRFSDSEQKNLLTFVEKLDKLKAKILISNADTKLIRGLFRDFKIVKLETTRFVSCKSARLKVNELLIRNY
;
A
#
# COMPACT_ATOMS: atom_id res chain seq x y z
N TYR A 1 -4.96 0.21 12.50
CA TYR A 1 -5.14 0.05 11.05
C TYR A 1 -4.43 1.17 10.31
N LEU A 2 -3.66 0.81 9.32
CA LEU A 2 -2.89 1.76 8.51
C LEU A 2 -3.33 1.66 7.06
N ASP A 3 -3.56 2.81 6.44
CA ASP A 3 -3.93 2.91 5.04
C ASP A 3 -3.07 3.98 4.37
N PRO A 4 -1.77 3.67 4.12
CA PRO A 4 -0.88 4.66 3.54
C PRO A 4 -1.24 4.96 2.08
N PRO A 5 -0.83 6.11 1.57
CA PRO A 5 -0.97 6.40 0.15
C PRO A 5 -0.30 5.32 -0.69
N TYR A 6 -0.95 4.95 -1.79
CA TYR A 6 -0.42 3.90 -2.64
C TYR A 6 0.74 4.41 -3.49
N PRO A 7 1.73 3.54 -3.78
CA PRO A 7 2.79 3.91 -4.70
C PRO A 7 2.23 4.09 -6.11
N ALA A 8 2.98 4.78 -6.95
CA ALA A 8 2.64 4.90 -8.36
C ALA A 8 2.69 3.51 -9.00
N LEU A 9 1.63 3.14 -9.72
CA LEU A 9 1.55 1.82 -10.34
C LEU A 9 2.30 1.75 -11.66
N ASN A 10 2.53 2.91 -12.31
CA ASN A 10 3.25 2.99 -13.58
C ASN A 10 3.75 4.42 -13.79
N GLU A 11 4.55 4.61 -14.84
CA GLU A 11 5.12 5.91 -15.19
C GLU A 11 4.07 6.91 -15.64
N THR A 12 2.95 6.45 -16.17
CA THR A 12 1.87 7.34 -16.60
C THR A 12 1.11 7.95 -15.43
N SER A 13 1.40 7.52 -14.23
CA SER A 13 0.86 8.14 -13.03
C SER A 13 1.59 9.43 -12.67
N PHE A 14 2.28 10.04 -13.61
CA PHE A 14 3.09 11.24 -13.35
C PHE A 14 2.27 12.44 -12.84
N PHE A 15 0.98 12.43 -13.04
CA PHE A 15 0.12 13.45 -12.42
C PHE A 15 0.26 13.51 -10.91
N GLN A 16 0.69 12.45 -10.30
CA GLN A 16 0.97 12.41 -8.88
C GLN A 16 2.16 13.27 -8.50
N HIS A 17 2.94 13.71 -9.46
CA HIS A 17 4.04 14.66 -9.19
C HIS A 17 3.55 15.99 -8.64
N TYR A 18 2.29 16.32 -8.89
CA TYR A 18 1.69 17.53 -8.35
C TYR A 18 1.24 17.37 -6.91
N THR A 19 1.20 16.16 -6.41
CA THR A 19 0.86 15.94 -5.01
C THR A 19 2.15 15.96 -4.21
N ILE A 20 2.27 16.96 -3.36
CA ILE A 20 3.42 17.12 -2.46
C ILE A 20 3.55 15.92 -1.53
N ASP A 21 2.45 15.21 -1.30
CA ASP A 21 2.35 14.11 -0.34
C ASP A 21 2.49 12.73 -0.98
N ARG A 22 3.16 12.65 -2.12
CA ARG A 22 3.39 11.35 -2.75
C ARG A 22 4.20 10.44 -1.84
N PHE A 23 3.63 9.26 -1.56
CA PHE A 23 4.27 8.28 -0.69
C PHE A 23 5.31 7.50 -1.51
N SER A 24 6.57 7.88 -1.40
CA SER A 24 7.66 7.31 -2.18
C SER A 24 8.05 5.92 -1.69
N ASP A 25 8.92 5.24 -2.47
CA ASP A 25 9.45 3.94 -2.06
C ASP A 25 10.21 4.03 -0.74
N SER A 26 10.95 5.12 -0.53
CA SER A 26 11.67 5.30 0.73
C SER A 26 10.70 5.52 1.90
N GLU A 27 9.58 6.17 1.67
CA GLU A 27 8.55 6.32 2.69
C GLU A 27 7.86 4.99 3.01
N GLN A 28 7.67 4.12 2.01
CA GLN A 28 7.17 2.76 2.24
C GLN A 28 8.15 1.96 3.10
N LYS A 29 9.45 2.12 2.88
CA LYS A 29 10.47 1.47 3.71
C LYS A 29 10.45 2.01 5.13
N ASN A 30 10.25 3.32 5.30
CA ASN A 30 10.11 3.93 6.61
C ASN A 30 8.86 3.42 7.34
N LEU A 31 7.79 3.20 6.60
CA LEU A 31 6.58 2.59 7.15
C LEU A 31 6.88 1.19 7.68
N LEU A 32 7.62 0.38 6.93
CA LEU A 32 8.01 -0.95 7.38
C LEU A 32 8.79 -0.88 8.69
N THR A 33 9.75 0.04 8.80
CA THR A 33 10.53 0.22 10.02
C THR A 33 9.63 0.56 11.21
N PHE A 34 8.67 1.45 11.00
CA PHE A 34 7.70 1.81 12.03
C PHE A 34 6.84 0.60 12.44
N VAL A 35 6.37 -0.15 11.45
CA VAL A 35 5.55 -1.35 11.69
C VAL A 35 6.34 -2.40 12.45
N GLU A 36 7.61 -2.59 12.12
CA GLU A 36 8.45 -3.53 12.84
C GLU A 36 8.62 -3.15 14.31
N LYS A 37 8.73 -1.86 14.59
CA LYS A 37 8.77 -1.36 15.98
C LYS A 37 7.48 -1.68 16.73
N LEU A 38 6.34 -1.46 16.08
CA LEU A 38 5.04 -1.77 16.67
C LEU A 38 4.88 -3.27 16.90
N ASP A 39 5.38 -4.08 15.97
CA ASP A 39 5.33 -5.54 16.10
C ASP A 39 6.11 -6.00 17.32
N LYS A 40 7.29 -5.44 17.56
CA LYS A 40 8.09 -5.74 18.75
C LYS A 40 7.36 -5.37 20.04
N LEU A 41 6.51 -4.38 20.01
CA LEU A 41 5.67 -3.97 21.13
C LEU A 41 4.41 -4.83 21.25
N LYS A 42 4.28 -5.86 20.41
CA LYS A 42 3.14 -6.78 20.37
C LYS A 42 1.83 -6.11 20.03
N ALA A 43 1.87 -4.99 19.32
CA ALA A 43 0.69 -4.35 18.77
C ALA A 43 0.13 -5.20 17.63
N LYS A 44 -1.19 -5.30 17.54
CA LYS A 44 -1.84 -5.94 16.39
C LYS A 44 -1.96 -4.92 15.27
N ILE A 45 -1.45 -5.27 14.10
CA ILE A 45 -1.33 -4.35 12.98
C ILE A 45 -2.05 -4.93 11.78
N LEU A 46 -2.83 -4.08 11.12
CA LEU A 46 -3.46 -4.37 9.85
C LEU A 46 -3.17 -3.21 8.90
N ILE A 47 -2.64 -3.52 7.73
CA ILE A 47 -2.24 -2.52 6.74
C ILE A 47 -2.93 -2.85 5.42
N SER A 48 -3.48 -1.82 4.77
CA SER A 48 -3.95 -1.89 3.40
C SER A 48 -2.92 -1.23 2.50
N ASN A 49 -2.55 -1.87 1.40
CA ASN A 49 -1.61 -1.30 0.45
C ASN A 49 -1.82 -1.88 -0.94
N ALA A 50 -1.16 -1.29 -1.93
CA ALA A 50 -1.26 -1.77 -3.30
C ALA A 50 -0.50 -3.08 -3.51
N ASP A 51 -1.00 -3.90 -4.42
CA ASP A 51 -0.35 -5.16 -4.78
C ASP A 51 0.79 -4.87 -5.77
N THR A 52 1.96 -4.60 -5.26
CA THR A 52 3.17 -4.38 -6.04
C THR A 52 4.28 -5.29 -5.55
N LYS A 53 5.27 -5.50 -6.42
CA LYS A 53 6.45 -6.29 -6.03
C LYS A 53 7.18 -5.66 -4.85
N LEU A 54 7.24 -4.32 -4.82
CA LEU A 54 7.88 -3.60 -3.72
C LEU A 54 7.20 -3.92 -2.39
N ILE A 55 5.88 -3.78 -2.34
CA ILE A 55 5.14 -3.99 -1.09
C ILE A 55 5.20 -5.44 -0.65
N ARG A 56 5.03 -6.37 -1.57
CA ARG A 56 5.17 -7.80 -1.24
C ARG A 56 6.56 -8.13 -0.71
N GLY A 57 7.58 -7.53 -1.27
CA GLY A 57 8.95 -7.73 -0.81
C GLY A 57 9.22 -7.13 0.56
N LEU A 58 8.73 -5.91 0.81
CA LEU A 58 8.92 -5.24 2.08
C LEU A 58 8.23 -5.97 3.23
N PHE A 59 7.03 -6.44 3.01
CA PHE A 59 6.21 -7.06 4.06
C PHE A 59 6.15 -8.59 3.99
N ARG A 60 7.13 -9.20 3.35
CA ARG A 60 7.16 -10.66 3.13
C ARG A 60 7.10 -11.49 4.41
N ASP A 61 7.54 -10.94 5.53
CA ASP A 61 7.54 -11.65 6.82
C ASP A 61 6.19 -11.56 7.53
N PHE A 62 5.25 -10.81 6.97
CA PHE A 62 3.89 -10.67 7.51
C PHE A 62 2.92 -11.54 6.72
N LYS A 63 1.74 -11.73 7.28
CA LYS A 63 0.68 -12.42 6.57
C LYS A 63 0.06 -11.47 5.55
N ILE A 64 0.02 -11.88 4.29
CA ILE A 64 -0.48 -11.07 3.19
C ILE A 64 -1.69 -11.76 2.58
N VAL A 65 -2.79 -11.04 2.49
CA VAL A 65 -4.02 -11.50 1.82
C VAL A 65 -4.29 -10.57 0.64
N LYS A 66 -4.48 -11.14 -0.52
CA LYS A 66 -4.80 -10.39 -1.73
C LYS A 66 -6.31 -10.20 -1.82
N LEU A 67 -6.72 -8.96 -2.05
CA LEU A 67 -8.13 -8.63 -2.30
C LEU A 67 -8.24 -8.00 -3.68
N GLU A 68 -9.27 -8.42 -4.41
CA GLU A 68 -9.64 -7.76 -5.65
C GLU A 68 -10.76 -6.76 -5.34
N THR A 69 -10.53 -5.50 -5.67
CA THR A 69 -11.50 -4.44 -5.42
C THR A 69 -11.82 -3.73 -6.74
N THR A 70 -12.94 -3.03 -6.74
CA THR A 70 -13.35 -2.23 -7.88
C THR A 70 -13.24 -0.76 -7.51
N ARG A 71 -12.54 0.01 -8.32
CA ARG A 71 -12.42 1.45 -8.14
C ARG A 71 -13.04 2.18 -9.32
N PHE A 72 -13.68 3.30 -9.02
CA PHE A 72 -14.22 4.16 -10.07
C PHE A 72 -13.12 5.09 -10.57
N VAL A 73 -13.02 5.20 -11.90
CA VAL A 73 -12.18 6.20 -12.53
C VAL A 73 -13.02 7.47 -12.66
N SER A 74 -12.60 8.53 -12.01
CA SER A 74 -13.40 9.73 -11.76
C SER A 74 -13.92 10.43 -12.99
N CYS A 75 -13.30 10.28 -14.15
CA CYS A 75 -13.66 11.05 -15.33
C CYS A 75 -14.70 10.40 -16.23
N LYS A 76 -14.98 9.12 -16.10
CA LYS A 76 -15.77 8.37 -17.08
C LYS A 76 -16.73 7.37 -16.48
N SER A 77 -16.98 7.41 -15.21
CA SER A 77 -17.79 6.40 -14.52
C SER A 77 -17.34 4.96 -14.81
N ALA A 78 -16.12 4.81 -15.27
CA ALA A 78 -15.57 3.49 -15.54
C ALA A 78 -15.14 2.81 -14.24
N ARG A 79 -15.32 1.51 -14.19
CA ARG A 79 -14.87 0.69 -13.04
C ARG A 79 -13.60 0.01 -13.43
N LEU A 80 -12.60 0.12 -12.56
CA LEU A 80 -11.33 -0.54 -12.74
C LEU A 80 -11.13 -1.56 -11.61
N LYS A 81 -10.87 -2.80 -11.98
CA LYS A 81 -10.51 -3.81 -10.99
C LYS A 81 -9.06 -3.61 -10.60
N VAL A 82 -8.82 -3.49 -9.31
CA VAL A 82 -7.47 -3.37 -8.77
C VAL A 82 -7.28 -4.38 -7.65
N ASN A 83 -6.06 -4.86 -7.52
CA ASN A 83 -5.68 -5.74 -6.44
C ASN A 83 -5.13 -4.93 -5.29
N GLU A 84 -5.58 -5.24 -4.10
CA GLU A 84 -5.07 -4.65 -2.88
C GLU A 84 -4.56 -5.76 -1.96
N LEU A 85 -3.65 -5.41 -1.09
CA LEU A 85 -3.12 -6.33 -0.10
C LEU A 85 -3.59 -5.90 1.28
N LEU A 86 -4.01 -6.89 2.06
CA LEU A 86 -4.15 -6.73 3.50
C LEU A 86 -2.98 -7.44 4.15
N ILE A 87 -2.21 -6.70 4.91
CA ILE A 87 -0.98 -7.16 5.55
C ILE A 87 -1.19 -7.11 7.05
N ARG A 88 -0.90 -8.19 7.74
CA ARG A 88 -1.13 -8.26 9.18
C ARG A 88 -0.06 -9.07 9.87
N ASN A 89 0.09 -8.83 11.18
CA ASN A 89 1.04 -9.56 12.02
C ASN A 89 0.38 -10.56 12.97
N TYR A 90 -0.89 -10.78 12.79
CA TYR A 90 -1.61 -11.71 13.67
C TYR A 90 -2.45 -12.71 12.91
#